data_012547de90b2f4e2ce61e361b2d94abc
#
_entry.id   012547de90b2f4e2ce61e361b2d94abc
#
_cell.length_a   1.000
_cell.length_b   1.000
_cell.length_c   1.000
_cell.angle_alpha   90.00
_cell.angle_beta   90.00
_cell.angle_gamma   90.00
#
_symmetry.space_group_name_H-M   'P 1'
#
loop_
_entity.id
_entity.type
_entity.pdbx_description
1 polymer ?
#
loop_
_entity_poly.entity_id
_entity_poly.type
_entity_poly.pdbx_seq_one_letter_code
_entity_poly.pdbx_strand_id
1 'polypeptide(L)'
;MFYLWNNTSLIPICWKRQIVTLIKMVSNTVAGYKGPGKPKRNESDTSTVKDRDYKVFNDPIHGHIEIHPLCMKIIDTPEFQRLRYLKQLGACYYVYPGGSHNRFEHSVGVCHLAGEMISQLQKQQPELEITPVEVLCVKIAGLCHDLGHGPFSHLFHDKFIPLVAPKSNFTHEEASIQMFDHLIKVNNLEEDFKEYNLKRAEIEFIKEQIAGPSDKDDKDKAYKFRPNKKYLYEIVANKRNSVDVDKFDYFARDAYMLGFKNNFDHNRFLRFFRVIKDENGDQRICIRDKEADHLYEMFHARKSLHSRAYKHAVTQAVENMIVDALIIADKCETFTFLGKNNKPRHLRECIGDMVAYKKLDDTIFQRIMWSTEPELQGARDLIDRIQKRQLYKCVGSTHLNEEGGMKVLEQKKVIEQIAKLDDELKPEFLTLSRVHYDYCMQNEDPVKHTRFYLKDSPNECIELCSEQGPHMLPKHFQVNMMRIFCKKDNPKIIKAAKTAFEKWCVDNGLKSETVRGGFIFRKSQ
;
A
#
# COMPACT_ATOMS: atom_id res chain seq x y z
N MET A 1 -4.53 -20.86 -31.27
CA MET A 1 -4.10 -21.34 -32.60
C MET A 1 -5.17 -22.09 -33.40
N PHE A 2 -6.35 -22.32 -32.86
CA PHE A 2 -7.45 -23.04 -33.55
C PHE A 2 -8.46 -22.16 -34.31
N TYR A 3 -8.35 -20.84 -34.22
CA TYR A 3 -9.32 -19.89 -34.85
C TYR A 3 -8.88 -19.33 -36.20
N LEU A 4 -7.71 -19.70 -36.71
CA LEU A 4 -7.16 -19.20 -37.99
C LEU A 4 -7.24 -20.22 -39.14
N TRP A 5 -7.91 -21.35 -38.96
CA TRP A 5 -7.92 -22.43 -39.96
C TRP A 5 -9.11 -22.42 -40.92
N ASN A 6 -10.06 -21.52 -40.80
CA ASN A 6 -11.26 -21.50 -41.63
C ASN A 6 -11.31 -20.45 -42.74
N ASN A 7 -10.20 -19.73 -43.04
CA ASN A 7 -10.17 -18.79 -44.15
C ASN A 7 -8.90 -18.97 -45.02
N THR A 8 -8.86 -20.05 -45.80
CA THR A 8 -7.68 -20.45 -46.59
C THR A 8 -7.68 -19.96 -48.05
N SER A 9 -8.48 -18.97 -48.43
CA SER A 9 -8.57 -18.48 -49.81
C SER A 9 -7.54 -17.40 -50.21
N LEU A 10 -6.66 -16.95 -49.31
CA LEU A 10 -5.73 -15.85 -49.59
C LEU A 10 -4.23 -16.16 -49.42
N ILE A 11 -3.84 -17.43 -49.26
CA ILE A 11 -2.41 -17.77 -49.12
C ILE A 11 -1.91 -18.39 -50.45
N PRO A 12 -0.87 -17.79 -51.07
CA PRO A 12 -0.28 -18.35 -52.30
C PRO A 12 0.22 -19.80 -52.13
N ILE A 13 0.02 -20.65 -53.14
CA ILE A 13 0.33 -22.08 -53.11
C ILE A 13 1.79 -22.38 -52.78
N CYS A 14 2.72 -21.48 -53.12
CA CYS A 14 4.14 -21.63 -52.80
C CYS A 14 4.43 -21.60 -51.28
N TRP A 15 3.67 -20.79 -50.51
CA TRP A 15 3.84 -20.68 -49.03
C TRP A 15 3.26 -21.89 -48.30
N LYS A 16 2.20 -22.50 -48.83
CA LYS A 16 1.63 -23.73 -48.24
C LYS A 16 2.63 -24.90 -48.27
N ARG A 17 3.44 -25.02 -49.34
CA ARG A 17 4.49 -26.04 -49.41
C ARG A 17 5.63 -25.82 -48.45
N GLN A 18 6.04 -24.58 -48.24
CA GLN A 18 7.11 -24.23 -47.28
C GLN A 18 6.68 -24.47 -45.83
N ILE A 19 5.45 -24.12 -45.46
CA ILE A 19 4.93 -24.36 -44.10
C ILE A 19 4.82 -25.84 -43.80
N VAL A 20 4.36 -26.66 -44.74
CA VAL A 20 4.27 -28.11 -44.55
C VAL A 20 5.68 -28.75 -44.42
N THR A 21 6.66 -28.24 -45.16
CA THR A 21 8.06 -28.69 -45.04
C THR A 21 8.69 -28.30 -43.70
N LEU A 22 8.42 -27.08 -43.19
CA LEU A 22 8.86 -26.63 -41.86
C LEU A 22 8.22 -27.47 -40.75
N ILE A 23 6.92 -27.76 -40.84
CA ILE A 23 6.23 -28.61 -39.85
C ILE A 23 6.79 -30.02 -39.84
N LYS A 24 7.10 -30.61 -41.02
CA LYS A 24 7.76 -31.93 -41.10
C LYS A 24 9.19 -31.93 -40.57
N MET A 25 9.97 -30.86 -40.77
CA MET A 25 11.30 -30.74 -40.20
C MET A 25 11.26 -30.65 -38.67
N VAL A 26 10.35 -29.84 -38.11
CA VAL A 26 10.19 -29.73 -36.65
C VAL A 26 9.69 -31.03 -36.03
N SER A 27 8.74 -31.76 -36.67
CA SER A 27 8.26 -33.04 -36.14
C SER A 27 9.32 -34.16 -36.18
N ASN A 28 10.21 -34.17 -37.19
CA ASN A 28 11.29 -35.15 -37.26
C ASN A 28 12.44 -34.86 -36.29
N THR A 29 12.65 -33.58 -35.88
CA THR A 29 13.64 -33.21 -34.89
C THR A 29 13.19 -33.54 -33.46
N VAL A 30 11.89 -33.54 -33.20
CA VAL A 30 11.32 -33.90 -31.88
C VAL A 30 11.23 -35.43 -31.69
N ALA A 31 11.13 -36.21 -32.77
CA ALA A 31 11.04 -37.69 -32.69
C ALA A 31 12.38 -38.38 -32.36
N GLY A 32 13.53 -37.69 -32.45
CA GLY A 32 14.87 -38.25 -32.22
C GLY A 32 15.47 -37.98 -30.82
N TYR A 33 14.85 -37.17 -29.98
CA TYR A 33 15.40 -36.81 -28.66
C TYR A 33 14.95 -37.83 -27.60
N LYS A 34 15.75 -38.86 -27.37
CA LYS A 34 15.69 -39.68 -26.16
C LYS A 34 16.36 -38.89 -25.05
N GLY A 35 15.54 -38.21 -24.21
CA GLY A 35 16.04 -37.54 -23.01
C GLY A 35 16.80 -38.51 -22.10
N PRO A 36 17.75 -38.00 -21.26
CA PRO A 36 18.50 -38.82 -20.33
C PRO A 36 17.53 -39.56 -19.40
N GLY A 37 17.77 -40.88 -19.24
CA GLY A 37 16.93 -41.77 -18.44
C GLY A 37 16.80 -41.23 -17.01
N LYS A 38 15.59 -41.34 -16.45
CA LYS A 38 15.30 -40.97 -15.06
C LYS A 38 16.31 -41.66 -14.11
N PRO A 39 17.01 -40.94 -13.23
CA PRO A 39 17.86 -41.56 -12.22
C PRO A 39 17.00 -42.43 -11.29
N LYS A 40 17.49 -43.61 -10.98
CA LYS A 40 16.86 -44.51 -10.00
C LYS A 40 16.88 -43.83 -8.62
N ARG A 41 15.73 -43.74 -7.99
CA ARG A 41 15.59 -43.23 -6.61
C ARG A 41 16.34 -44.16 -5.64
N ASN A 42 17.27 -43.62 -4.88
CA ASN A 42 17.77 -44.23 -3.65
C ASN A 42 16.80 -43.83 -2.51
N GLU A 43 16.24 -44.82 -1.84
CA GLU A 43 15.20 -44.68 -0.78
C GLU A 43 15.75 -44.20 0.58
N SER A 44 16.87 -43.50 0.65
CA SER A 44 17.48 -43.10 1.92
C SER A 44 17.58 -41.61 2.18
N ASP A 45 16.85 -40.74 1.43
CA ASP A 45 16.93 -39.29 1.62
C ASP A 45 15.54 -38.74 2.01
N THR A 46 15.27 -38.70 3.33
CA THR A 46 14.02 -38.22 3.93
C THR A 46 13.94 -36.68 4.03
N SER A 47 14.93 -35.92 3.52
CA SER A 47 15.00 -34.46 3.65
C SER A 47 14.56 -33.66 2.42
N THR A 48 14.19 -34.30 1.29
CA THR A 48 14.14 -33.61 -0.03
C THR A 48 12.77 -33.55 -0.70
N VAL A 49 11.66 -33.83 -0.03
CA VAL A 49 10.34 -33.88 -0.69
C VAL A 49 9.73 -32.50 -0.95
N LYS A 50 10.24 -31.42 -0.35
CA LYS A 50 9.56 -30.10 -0.35
C LYS A 50 10.20 -29.01 -1.23
N ASP A 51 11.42 -29.17 -1.71
CA ASP A 51 12.11 -28.14 -2.52
C ASP A 51 11.60 -28.00 -3.97
N ARG A 52 10.76 -28.93 -4.45
CA ARG A 52 10.30 -28.96 -5.85
C ARG A 52 9.02 -28.17 -6.14
N ASP A 53 8.33 -27.68 -5.11
CA ASP A 53 7.00 -27.08 -5.27
C ASP A 53 7.00 -25.54 -5.19
N TYR A 54 8.18 -24.92 -5.06
CA TYR A 54 8.29 -23.45 -5.12
C TYR A 54 7.91 -22.94 -6.50
N LYS A 55 7.11 -21.86 -6.52
CA LYS A 55 6.79 -21.13 -7.75
C LYS A 55 7.69 -19.91 -7.86
N VAL A 56 8.09 -19.58 -9.08
CA VAL A 56 8.90 -18.39 -9.35
C VAL A 56 8.06 -17.36 -10.08
N PHE A 57 7.95 -16.16 -9.50
CA PHE A 57 7.29 -15.02 -10.11
C PHE A 57 8.36 -14.07 -10.68
N ASN A 58 8.07 -13.49 -11.84
CA ASN A 58 8.86 -12.41 -12.40
C ASN A 58 8.32 -11.08 -11.91
N ASP A 59 9.12 -10.33 -11.19
CA ASP A 59 8.77 -9.02 -10.65
C ASP A 59 9.69 -7.93 -11.24
N PRO A 60 9.16 -6.79 -11.68
CA PRO A 60 9.97 -5.74 -12.31
C PRO A 60 10.93 -5.04 -11.34
N ILE A 61 10.73 -5.18 -10.03
CA ILE A 61 11.54 -4.54 -8.98
C ILE A 61 12.57 -5.53 -8.42
N HIS A 62 12.13 -6.74 -8.08
CA HIS A 62 12.93 -7.74 -7.36
C HIS A 62 13.46 -8.87 -8.25
N GLY A 63 13.11 -8.87 -9.54
CA GLY A 63 13.50 -9.93 -10.46
C GLY A 63 12.73 -11.21 -10.22
N HIS A 64 13.42 -12.32 -9.93
CA HIS A 64 12.79 -13.61 -9.71
C HIS A 64 12.50 -13.84 -8.23
N ILE A 65 11.22 -13.95 -7.88
CA ILE A 65 10.75 -14.18 -6.52
C ILE A 65 10.32 -15.62 -6.36
N GLU A 66 10.98 -16.35 -5.48
CA GLU A 66 10.58 -17.72 -5.09
C GLU A 66 9.51 -17.67 -4.00
N ILE A 67 8.36 -18.26 -4.29
CA ILE A 67 7.21 -18.29 -3.41
C ILE A 67 7.06 -19.67 -2.76
N HIS A 68 7.04 -19.68 -1.43
CA HIS A 68 6.84 -20.89 -0.62
C HIS A 68 5.48 -21.54 -0.94
N PRO A 69 5.37 -22.90 -0.99
CA PRO A 69 4.11 -23.60 -1.33
C PRO A 69 2.90 -23.17 -0.51
N LEU A 70 3.03 -22.95 0.81
CA LEU A 70 1.93 -22.44 1.64
C LEU A 70 1.54 -21.00 1.26
N CYS A 71 2.53 -20.14 0.93
CA CYS A 71 2.24 -18.80 0.43
C CYS A 71 1.49 -18.86 -0.92
N MET A 72 1.79 -19.84 -1.79
CA MET A 72 1.01 -20.06 -3.01
C MET A 72 -0.44 -20.43 -2.72
N LYS A 73 -0.69 -21.31 -1.74
CA LYS A 73 -2.06 -21.65 -1.34
C LYS A 73 -2.85 -20.43 -0.86
N ILE A 74 -2.19 -19.49 -0.15
CA ILE A 74 -2.79 -18.20 0.24
C ILE A 74 -3.05 -17.34 -0.99
N ILE A 75 -2.08 -17.21 -1.89
CA ILE A 75 -2.19 -16.41 -3.13
C ILE A 75 -3.35 -16.92 -4.00
N ASP A 76 -3.54 -18.23 -4.09
CA ASP A 76 -4.57 -18.84 -4.92
C ASP A 76 -5.99 -18.79 -4.31
N THR A 77 -6.20 -17.99 -3.25
CA THR A 77 -7.52 -17.74 -2.68
C THR A 77 -8.20 -16.52 -3.30
N PRO A 78 -9.55 -16.50 -3.41
CA PRO A 78 -10.27 -15.34 -3.91
C PRO A 78 -10.00 -14.05 -3.11
N GLU A 79 -9.78 -14.16 -1.80
CA GLU A 79 -9.48 -13.07 -0.89
C GLU A 79 -8.16 -12.39 -1.23
N PHE A 80 -7.13 -13.16 -1.59
CA PHE A 80 -5.84 -12.63 -2.02
C PHE A 80 -5.88 -12.16 -3.48
N GLN A 81 -6.52 -12.91 -4.38
CA GLN A 81 -6.66 -12.55 -5.81
C GLN A 81 -7.39 -11.22 -6.00
N ARG A 82 -8.26 -10.81 -5.06
CA ARG A 82 -8.89 -9.50 -5.02
C ARG A 82 -7.88 -8.35 -5.10
N LEU A 83 -6.67 -8.51 -4.53
CA LEU A 83 -5.63 -7.49 -4.55
C LEU A 83 -5.18 -7.10 -5.96
N ARG A 84 -5.42 -7.93 -6.98
CA ARG A 84 -5.17 -7.62 -8.40
C ARG A 84 -6.06 -6.49 -8.94
N TYR A 85 -7.15 -6.22 -8.26
CA TYR A 85 -8.14 -5.21 -8.64
C TYR A 85 -8.14 -4.01 -7.70
N LEU A 86 -7.12 -3.88 -6.84
CA LEU A 86 -6.91 -2.75 -5.95
C LEU A 86 -5.64 -2.00 -6.36
N LYS A 87 -5.80 -0.82 -6.96
CA LYS A 87 -4.66 0.03 -7.31
C LYS A 87 -3.90 0.44 -6.05
N GLN A 88 -2.58 0.16 -6.02
CA GLN A 88 -1.69 0.56 -4.92
C GLN A 88 -1.83 2.04 -4.58
N LEU A 89 -1.86 2.88 -5.62
CA LEU A 89 -1.88 4.33 -5.51
C LEU A 89 -3.27 4.94 -5.75
N GLY A 90 -4.33 4.13 -5.83
CA GLY A 90 -5.71 4.58 -5.99
C GLY A 90 -5.87 5.60 -7.11
N ALA A 91 -6.34 6.81 -6.76
CA ALA A 91 -6.61 7.88 -7.71
C ALA A 91 -5.36 8.46 -8.42
N CYS A 92 -4.15 8.19 -7.95
CA CYS A 92 -2.92 8.63 -8.63
C CYS A 92 -2.86 8.13 -10.07
N TYR A 93 -3.47 6.99 -10.38
CA TYR A 93 -3.54 6.42 -11.73
C TYR A 93 -4.15 7.40 -12.75
N TYR A 94 -5.10 8.24 -12.34
CA TYR A 94 -5.72 9.25 -13.21
C TYR A 94 -4.83 10.46 -13.50
N VAL A 95 -3.72 10.59 -12.77
CA VAL A 95 -2.72 11.67 -12.94
C VAL A 95 -1.43 11.12 -13.53
N TYR A 96 -0.99 9.97 -13.05
CA TYR A 96 0.21 9.26 -13.48
C TYR A 96 -0.18 7.92 -14.11
N PRO A 97 -0.22 7.82 -15.45
CA PRO A 97 -0.67 6.58 -16.13
C PRO A 97 0.16 5.35 -15.79
N GLY A 98 1.45 5.54 -15.44
CA GLY A 98 2.33 4.46 -14.96
C GLY A 98 1.97 3.94 -13.57
N GLY A 99 1.24 4.72 -12.74
CA GLY A 99 0.77 4.29 -11.41
C GLY A 99 -0.37 3.28 -11.47
N SER A 100 -0.23 2.26 -12.30
CA SER A 100 -1.26 1.25 -12.63
C SER A 100 -1.12 -0.05 -11.83
N HIS A 101 -0.04 -0.23 -11.09
CA HIS A 101 0.23 -1.41 -10.27
C HIS A 101 -0.77 -1.56 -9.12
N ASN A 102 -0.87 -2.78 -8.63
CA ASN A 102 -1.88 -3.17 -7.67
C ASN A 102 -1.24 -3.65 -6.37
N ARG A 103 -2.04 -3.83 -5.34
CA ARG A 103 -1.57 -4.37 -4.06
C ARG A 103 -1.10 -5.82 -4.14
N PHE A 104 -1.50 -6.55 -5.17
CA PHE A 104 -1.07 -7.93 -5.38
C PHE A 104 0.45 -8.03 -5.54
N GLU A 105 1.04 -7.32 -6.50
CA GLU A 105 2.48 -7.36 -6.74
C GLU A 105 3.29 -6.74 -5.60
N HIS A 106 2.75 -5.72 -4.93
CA HIS A 106 3.34 -5.16 -3.71
C HIS A 106 3.39 -6.20 -2.59
N SER A 107 2.28 -6.86 -2.27
CA SER A 107 2.21 -7.90 -1.22
C SER A 107 3.19 -9.06 -1.49
N VAL A 108 3.36 -9.44 -2.76
CA VAL A 108 4.36 -10.45 -3.17
C VAL A 108 5.79 -9.92 -2.95
N GLY A 109 6.04 -8.66 -3.27
CA GLY A 109 7.34 -8.00 -3.05
C GLY A 109 7.68 -7.88 -1.57
N VAL A 110 6.72 -7.50 -0.73
CA VAL A 110 6.91 -7.43 0.74
C VAL A 110 7.18 -8.81 1.33
N CYS A 111 6.47 -9.85 0.88
CA CYS A 111 6.75 -11.25 1.26
C CYS A 111 8.19 -11.65 0.92
N HIS A 112 8.68 -11.28 -0.27
CA HIS A 112 10.05 -11.55 -0.69
C HIS A 112 11.06 -10.84 0.20
N LEU A 113 10.95 -9.53 0.37
CA LEU A 113 11.88 -8.75 1.19
C LEU A 113 11.86 -9.16 2.66
N ALA A 114 10.69 -9.52 3.20
CA ALA A 114 10.57 -10.07 4.55
C ALA A 114 11.36 -11.38 4.70
N GLY A 115 11.24 -12.27 3.72
CA GLY A 115 12.02 -13.50 3.63
C GLY A 115 13.53 -13.26 3.52
N GLU A 116 13.95 -12.32 2.66
CA GLU A 116 15.35 -11.95 2.49
C GLU A 116 15.96 -11.37 3.79
N MET A 117 15.24 -10.44 4.44
CA MET A 117 15.71 -9.80 5.66
C MET A 117 15.90 -10.80 6.80
N ILE A 118 14.90 -11.65 7.07
CA ILE A 118 15.00 -12.63 8.16
C ILE A 118 16.03 -13.72 7.87
N SER A 119 16.15 -14.16 6.61
CA SER A 119 17.15 -15.15 6.19
C SER A 119 18.57 -14.59 6.29
N GLN A 120 18.76 -13.30 6.00
CA GLN A 120 20.02 -12.61 6.17
C GLN A 120 20.42 -12.54 7.66
N LEU A 121 19.50 -12.19 8.54
CA LEU A 121 19.72 -12.19 10.00
C LEU A 121 20.07 -13.60 10.50
N GLN A 122 19.31 -14.62 10.08
CA GLN A 122 19.55 -16.02 10.45
C GLN A 122 20.95 -16.48 10.05
N LYS A 123 21.40 -16.11 8.85
CA LYS A 123 22.72 -16.46 8.31
C LYS A 123 23.87 -15.72 9.01
N GLN A 124 23.67 -14.43 9.31
CA GLN A 124 24.71 -13.60 9.92
C GLN A 124 24.84 -13.81 11.43
N GLN A 125 23.76 -14.18 12.08
CA GLN A 125 23.64 -14.33 13.54
C GLN A 125 22.95 -15.64 13.91
N PRO A 126 23.64 -16.80 13.75
CA PRO A 126 23.07 -18.11 14.10
C PRO A 126 22.66 -18.21 15.58
N GLU A 127 23.26 -17.39 16.44
CA GLU A 127 22.96 -17.29 17.88
C GLU A 127 21.55 -16.77 18.16
N LEU A 128 20.87 -16.18 17.18
CA LEU A 128 19.46 -15.78 17.30
C LEU A 128 18.49 -16.97 17.23
N GLU A 129 18.97 -18.15 16.84
CA GLU A 129 18.19 -19.37 16.75
C GLU A 129 16.84 -19.16 16.02
N ILE A 130 16.89 -18.43 14.89
CA ILE A 130 15.70 -18.19 14.07
C ILE A 130 15.27 -19.50 13.41
N THR A 131 14.06 -19.94 13.71
CA THR A 131 13.54 -21.22 13.22
C THR A 131 12.95 -21.09 11.80
N PRO A 132 12.88 -22.16 11.00
CA PRO A 132 12.19 -22.16 9.71
C PRO A 132 10.71 -21.76 9.81
N VAL A 133 10.07 -22.07 10.93
CA VAL A 133 8.67 -21.69 11.23
C VAL A 133 8.56 -20.15 11.37
N GLU A 134 9.50 -19.52 12.08
CA GLU A 134 9.53 -18.05 12.22
C GLU A 134 9.79 -17.37 10.87
N VAL A 135 10.69 -17.91 10.06
CA VAL A 135 10.91 -17.40 8.68
C VAL A 135 9.62 -17.44 7.87
N LEU A 136 8.89 -18.55 7.93
CA LEU A 136 7.63 -18.69 7.20
C LEU A 136 6.54 -17.76 7.75
N CYS A 137 6.44 -17.58 9.07
CA CYS A 137 5.50 -16.62 9.68
C CYS A 137 5.75 -15.18 9.19
N VAL A 138 7.00 -14.74 9.17
CA VAL A 138 7.38 -13.40 8.70
C VAL A 138 7.06 -13.22 7.22
N LYS A 139 7.32 -14.24 6.38
CA LYS A 139 6.94 -14.22 4.96
C LYS A 139 5.43 -14.11 4.77
N ILE A 140 4.63 -14.87 5.52
CA ILE A 140 3.16 -14.82 5.44
C ILE A 140 2.63 -13.47 5.95
N ALA A 141 3.22 -12.93 7.02
CA ALA A 141 2.84 -11.60 7.51
C ALA A 141 3.07 -10.52 6.44
N GLY A 142 4.24 -10.51 5.79
CA GLY A 142 4.52 -9.62 4.68
C GLY A 142 3.59 -9.82 3.49
N LEU A 143 3.20 -11.08 3.18
CA LEU A 143 2.26 -11.39 2.12
C LEU A 143 0.86 -10.84 2.41
N CYS A 144 0.41 -10.90 3.64
CA CYS A 144 -0.98 -10.66 4.03
C CYS A 144 -1.24 -9.29 4.67
N HIS A 145 -0.21 -8.43 4.85
CA HIS A 145 -0.34 -7.17 5.59
C HIS A 145 -1.38 -6.22 4.99
N ASP A 146 -1.58 -6.25 3.66
CA ASP A 146 -2.44 -5.36 2.90
C ASP A 146 -3.80 -5.96 2.48
N LEU A 147 -4.15 -7.17 2.95
CA LEU A 147 -5.42 -7.84 2.62
C LEU A 147 -6.66 -7.00 2.93
N GLY A 148 -6.57 -6.11 3.92
CA GLY A 148 -7.67 -5.31 4.42
C GLY A 148 -7.91 -3.99 3.70
N HIS A 149 -7.14 -3.65 2.67
CA HIS A 149 -7.41 -2.44 1.90
C HIS A 149 -8.74 -2.53 1.13
N GLY A 150 -9.47 -1.40 1.09
CA GLY A 150 -10.70 -1.24 0.31
C GLY A 150 -10.45 -0.57 -1.04
N PRO A 151 -11.54 -0.30 -1.79
CA PRO A 151 -11.46 0.34 -3.11
C PRO A 151 -10.65 1.64 -3.08
N PHE A 152 -9.75 1.80 -4.06
CA PHE A 152 -8.84 2.94 -4.17
C PHE A 152 -7.90 3.09 -2.97
N SER A 153 -7.61 1.99 -2.25
CA SER A 153 -6.61 1.93 -1.18
C SER A 153 -6.90 2.92 -0.04
N HIS A 154 -5.96 3.79 0.32
CA HIS A 154 -6.09 4.77 1.40
C HIS A 154 -7.33 5.68 1.29
N LEU A 155 -7.84 5.93 0.08
CA LEU A 155 -9.05 6.74 -0.10
C LEU A 155 -10.25 6.16 0.66
N PHE A 156 -10.39 4.83 0.65
CA PHE A 156 -11.54 4.18 1.28
C PHE A 156 -11.56 4.38 2.80
N HIS A 157 -10.46 4.09 3.50
CA HIS A 157 -10.44 4.18 4.96
C HIS A 157 -10.12 5.58 5.50
N ASP A 158 -9.30 6.40 4.77
CA ASP A 158 -8.93 7.75 5.24
C ASP A 158 -9.98 8.81 4.93
N LYS A 159 -10.76 8.64 3.84
CA LYS A 159 -11.69 9.66 3.37
C LYS A 159 -13.16 9.22 3.35
N PHE A 160 -13.45 8.04 2.78
CA PHE A 160 -14.84 7.59 2.62
C PHE A 160 -15.46 7.12 3.94
N ILE A 161 -14.82 6.17 4.64
CA ILE A 161 -15.38 5.60 5.89
C ILE A 161 -15.61 6.67 6.96
N PRO A 162 -14.69 7.62 7.23
CA PRO A 162 -14.95 8.67 8.22
C PRO A 162 -16.16 9.55 7.92
N LEU A 163 -16.57 9.67 6.65
CA LEU A 163 -17.73 10.46 6.25
C LEU A 163 -19.06 9.69 6.40
N VAL A 164 -19.06 8.38 6.13
CA VAL A 164 -20.29 7.56 6.13
C VAL A 164 -20.48 6.76 7.41
N ALA A 165 -19.40 6.49 8.15
CA ALA A 165 -19.41 5.76 9.43
C ALA A 165 -18.46 6.43 10.45
N PRO A 166 -18.72 7.68 10.89
CA PRO A 166 -17.79 8.50 11.71
C PRO A 166 -17.51 7.93 13.10
N LYS A 167 -18.30 6.96 13.57
CA LYS A 167 -18.08 6.27 14.84
C LYS A 167 -17.29 4.97 14.71
N SER A 168 -16.95 4.59 13.48
CA SER A 168 -16.15 3.38 13.23
C SER A 168 -14.69 3.62 13.53
N ASN A 169 -14.06 2.67 14.22
CA ASN A 169 -12.61 2.62 14.41
C ASN A 169 -11.93 1.75 13.33
N PHE A 170 -12.53 1.65 12.15
CA PHE A 170 -12.03 0.83 11.06
C PHE A 170 -10.63 1.28 10.63
N THR A 171 -9.70 0.35 10.61
CA THR A 171 -8.37 0.48 10.01
C THR A 171 -8.14 -0.65 9.02
N HIS A 172 -7.29 -0.44 8.04
CA HIS A 172 -6.96 -1.50 7.06
C HIS A 172 -6.12 -2.62 7.68
N GLU A 173 -5.34 -2.33 8.72
CA GLU A 173 -4.56 -3.33 9.45
C GLU A 173 -5.50 -4.32 10.17
N GLU A 174 -6.49 -3.81 10.91
CA GLU A 174 -7.50 -4.67 11.56
C GLU A 174 -8.31 -5.46 10.54
N ALA A 175 -8.68 -4.82 9.42
CA ALA A 175 -9.34 -5.51 8.32
C ALA A 175 -8.45 -6.57 7.65
N SER A 176 -7.12 -6.37 7.61
CA SER A 176 -6.17 -7.37 7.12
C SER A 176 -6.15 -8.61 8.00
N ILE A 177 -6.16 -8.43 9.32
CA ILE A 177 -6.25 -9.53 10.30
C ILE A 177 -7.57 -10.29 10.11
N GLN A 178 -8.70 -9.58 10.03
CA GLN A 178 -10.01 -10.20 9.86
C GLN A 178 -10.14 -10.93 8.52
N MET A 179 -9.58 -10.37 7.45
CA MET A 179 -9.57 -11.00 6.13
C MET A 179 -8.64 -12.23 6.11
N PHE A 180 -7.51 -12.20 6.81
CA PHE A 180 -6.61 -13.35 6.96
C PHE A 180 -7.29 -14.51 7.69
N ASP A 181 -7.96 -14.24 8.83
CA ASP A 181 -8.76 -15.26 9.54
C ASP A 181 -9.89 -15.82 8.65
N HIS A 182 -10.57 -14.93 7.91
CA HIS A 182 -11.63 -15.31 6.96
C HIS A 182 -11.08 -16.21 5.85
N LEU A 183 -9.97 -15.84 5.24
CA LEU A 183 -9.29 -16.55 4.16
C LEU A 183 -8.92 -17.98 4.59
N ILE A 184 -8.27 -18.15 5.74
CA ILE A 184 -7.88 -19.48 6.27
C ILE A 184 -9.12 -20.35 6.41
N LYS A 185 -10.18 -19.82 7.05
CA LYS A 185 -11.40 -20.56 7.39
C LYS A 185 -12.20 -20.97 6.15
N VAL A 186 -12.44 -20.05 5.21
CA VAL A 186 -13.35 -20.33 4.09
C VAL A 186 -12.71 -21.17 3.00
N ASN A 187 -11.38 -21.19 2.93
CA ASN A 187 -10.62 -22.01 1.99
C ASN A 187 -10.08 -23.29 2.61
N ASN A 188 -10.44 -23.59 3.88
CA ASN A 188 -10.04 -24.80 4.63
C ASN A 188 -8.52 -24.99 4.67
N LEU A 189 -7.76 -23.91 4.90
CA LEU A 189 -6.30 -23.95 4.91
C LEU A 189 -5.69 -24.36 6.26
N GLU A 190 -6.50 -24.61 7.30
CA GLU A 190 -6.02 -24.96 8.65
C GLU A 190 -5.09 -26.19 8.65
N GLU A 191 -5.40 -27.21 7.85
CA GLU A 191 -4.56 -28.41 7.76
C GLU A 191 -3.25 -28.11 7.00
N ASP A 192 -3.30 -27.28 5.96
CA ASP A 192 -2.11 -26.83 5.24
C ASP A 192 -1.15 -26.05 6.17
N PHE A 193 -1.68 -25.19 7.04
CA PHE A 193 -0.88 -24.48 8.03
C PHE A 193 -0.23 -25.46 9.03
N LYS A 194 -0.99 -26.46 9.52
CA LYS A 194 -0.47 -27.48 10.44
C LYS A 194 0.63 -28.34 9.81
N GLU A 195 0.53 -28.66 8.53
CA GLU A 195 1.54 -29.41 7.79
C GLU A 195 2.94 -28.75 7.87
N TYR A 196 2.96 -27.40 7.90
CA TYR A 196 4.18 -26.61 8.06
C TYR A 196 4.46 -26.21 9.51
N ASN A 197 3.83 -26.89 10.50
CA ASN A 197 3.94 -26.61 11.93
C ASN A 197 3.46 -25.21 12.37
N LEU A 198 2.62 -24.55 11.58
CA LEU A 198 1.97 -23.30 11.96
C LEU A 198 0.67 -23.62 12.72
N LYS A 199 0.77 -23.66 14.04
CA LYS A 199 -0.34 -23.85 14.97
C LYS A 199 -0.99 -22.51 15.30
N ARG A 200 -1.94 -22.51 16.23
CA ARG A 200 -2.65 -21.30 16.64
C ARG A 200 -1.71 -20.18 17.12
N ALA A 201 -0.66 -20.50 17.84
CA ALA A 201 0.30 -19.51 18.33
C ALA A 201 1.05 -18.81 17.17
N GLU A 202 1.40 -19.57 16.14
CA GLU A 202 2.05 -19.03 14.93
C GLU A 202 1.09 -18.17 14.10
N ILE A 203 -0.18 -18.56 14.02
CA ILE A 203 -1.22 -17.76 13.35
C ILE A 203 -1.42 -16.41 14.07
N GLU A 204 -1.52 -16.43 15.40
CA GLU A 204 -1.62 -15.19 16.18
C GLU A 204 -0.33 -14.34 16.07
N PHE A 205 0.84 -14.96 16.03
CA PHE A 205 2.10 -14.25 15.78
C PHE A 205 2.13 -13.58 14.40
N ILE A 206 1.63 -14.22 13.34
CA ILE A 206 1.48 -13.60 12.01
C ILE A 206 0.56 -12.37 12.10
N LYS A 207 -0.55 -12.47 12.79
CA LYS A 207 -1.51 -11.39 12.99
C LYS A 207 -0.92 -10.19 13.73
N GLU A 208 -0.13 -10.45 14.79
CA GLU A 208 0.61 -9.40 15.50
C GLU A 208 1.61 -8.66 14.58
N GLN A 209 2.25 -9.36 13.64
CA GLN A 209 3.16 -8.75 12.69
C GLN A 209 2.44 -7.91 11.62
N ILE A 210 1.23 -8.32 11.20
CA ILE A 210 0.41 -7.59 10.22
C ILE A 210 0.02 -6.22 10.78
N ALA A 211 -0.49 -6.16 12.01
CA ALA A 211 -0.90 -4.90 12.64
C ALA A 211 0.29 -4.08 13.16
N GLY A 212 1.39 -4.75 13.46
CA GLY A 212 2.45 -4.25 14.31
C GLY A 212 2.01 -4.23 15.79
N PRO A 213 2.94 -4.39 16.73
CA PRO A 213 2.65 -4.38 18.15
C PRO A 213 2.11 -3.01 18.56
N SER A 214 1.01 -2.98 19.31
CA SER A 214 0.41 -1.74 19.80
C SER A 214 1.04 -1.35 21.13
N ASP A 215 1.84 -0.29 21.16
CA ASP A 215 2.40 0.28 22.38
C ASP A 215 1.35 1.03 23.24
N LYS A 216 0.12 1.18 22.74
CA LYS A 216 -0.92 2.01 23.39
C LYS A 216 -1.60 1.29 24.55
N ASP A 217 -1.59 -0.05 24.54
CA ASP A 217 -2.30 -0.86 25.51
C ASP A 217 -1.34 -1.86 26.18
N ASP A 218 -0.63 -1.44 27.23
CA ASP A 218 0.15 -2.35 28.09
C ASP A 218 1.36 -3.01 27.38
N LYS A 219 2.56 -2.54 27.69
CA LYS A 219 3.83 -3.07 27.14
C LYS A 219 3.98 -4.60 27.29
N ASP A 220 3.28 -5.19 28.28
CA ASP A 220 3.29 -6.63 28.52
C ASP A 220 2.36 -7.42 27.58
N LYS A 221 1.42 -6.77 26.91
CA LYS A 221 0.54 -7.40 25.92
C LYS A 221 1.08 -7.31 24.49
N ALA A 222 1.95 -6.35 24.22
CA ALA A 222 2.71 -6.30 22.99
C ALA A 222 3.75 -7.44 22.97
N TYR A 223 4.00 -8.03 21.81
CA TYR A 223 4.99 -9.11 21.63
C TYR A 223 4.66 -10.44 22.33
N LYS A 224 3.38 -10.74 22.55
CA LYS A 224 2.90 -11.87 23.35
C LYS A 224 3.43 -13.23 22.89
N PHE A 225 3.53 -13.44 21.58
CA PHE A 225 3.89 -14.75 21.01
C PHE A 225 5.40 -14.94 20.81
N ARG A 226 6.19 -13.86 20.78
CA ARG A 226 7.66 -13.91 20.68
C ARG A 226 8.32 -12.83 21.56
N PRO A 227 8.10 -12.88 22.90
CA PRO A 227 8.57 -11.82 23.81
C PRO A 227 10.10 -11.68 23.85
N ASN A 228 10.82 -12.79 23.63
CA ASN A 228 12.28 -12.81 23.62
C ASN A 228 12.89 -12.52 22.23
N LYS A 229 12.07 -12.32 21.20
CA LYS A 229 12.50 -12.04 19.81
C LYS A 229 11.73 -10.85 19.24
N LYS A 230 11.70 -9.74 20.00
CA LYS A 230 10.94 -8.53 19.65
C LYS A 230 11.35 -7.95 18.29
N TYR A 231 12.59 -8.17 17.86
CA TYR A 231 13.10 -7.75 16.55
C TYR A 231 12.33 -8.35 15.36
N LEU A 232 11.66 -9.49 15.53
CA LEU A 232 10.86 -10.10 14.46
C LEU A 232 9.67 -9.21 14.05
N TYR A 233 9.16 -8.42 14.98
CA TYR A 233 8.07 -7.47 14.71
C TYR A 233 8.53 -6.16 14.05
N GLU A 234 9.84 -5.96 13.93
CA GLU A 234 10.43 -4.80 13.26
C GLU A 234 10.61 -5.03 11.75
N ILE A 235 10.30 -6.24 11.22
CA ILE A 235 10.56 -6.59 9.82
C ILE A 235 9.45 -6.06 8.91
N VAL A 236 8.17 -6.37 9.18
CA VAL A 236 7.03 -6.09 8.30
C VAL A 236 6.36 -4.75 8.61
N ALA A 237 6.10 -4.46 9.90
CA ALA A 237 5.43 -3.24 10.33
C ALA A 237 6.13 -2.66 11.58
N ASN A 238 7.23 -1.96 11.37
CA ASN A 238 8.08 -1.45 12.44
C ASN A 238 7.48 -0.22 13.12
N LYS A 239 6.81 -0.40 14.25
CA LYS A 239 6.21 0.72 15.01
C LYS A 239 7.24 1.54 15.82
N ARG A 240 8.52 1.10 15.92
CA ARG A 240 9.55 1.82 16.69
C ARG A 240 10.17 2.98 15.92
N ASN A 241 10.55 2.75 14.66
CA ASN A 241 11.23 3.76 13.84
C ASN A 241 10.74 3.78 12.38
N SER A 242 9.73 2.99 12.06
CA SER A 242 9.14 2.88 10.71
C SER A 242 10.12 2.46 9.61
N VAL A 243 11.22 1.78 9.96
CA VAL A 243 12.16 1.18 8.99
C VAL A 243 11.77 -0.28 8.81
N ASP A 244 11.02 -0.59 7.75
CA ASP A 244 10.46 -1.91 7.47
C ASP A 244 10.44 -2.23 5.98
N VAL A 245 10.25 -3.51 5.67
CA VAL A 245 10.28 -4.01 4.29
C VAL A 245 9.07 -3.60 3.46
N ASP A 246 7.96 -3.24 4.10
CA ASP A 246 6.81 -2.62 3.42
C ASP A 246 7.27 -1.36 2.68
N LYS A 247 7.97 -0.46 3.39
CA LYS A 247 8.52 0.77 2.80
C LYS A 247 9.56 0.50 1.73
N PHE A 248 10.38 -0.54 1.91
CA PHE A 248 11.43 -0.87 0.94
C PHE A 248 10.82 -1.28 -0.40
N ASP A 249 9.73 -2.08 -0.39
CA ASP A 249 9.05 -2.44 -1.62
C ASP A 249 8.38 -1.23 -2.25
N TYR A 250 7.47 -0.52 -1.53
CA TYR A 250 6.69 0.50 -2.20
C TYR A 250 7.50 1.74 -2.61
N PHE A 251 8.60 2.09 -1.94
CA PHE A 251 9.47 3.17 -2.42
C PHE A 251 10.11 2.82 -3.76
N ALA A 252 10.58 1.60 -3.91
CA ALA A 252 11.17 1.15 -5.16
C ALA A 252 10.10 0.98 -6.25
N ARG A 253 9.01 0.30 -5.92
CA ARG A 253 7.92 -0.02 -6.87
C ARG A 253 7.18 1.22 -7.33
N ASP A 254 6.75 2.09 -6.43
CA ASP A 254 6.02 3.31 -6.77
C ASP A 254 6.89 4.27 -7.55
N ALA A 255 8.17 4.46 -7.14
CA ALA A 255 9.10 5.31 -7.89
C ALA A 255 9.30 4.79 -9.32
N TYR A 256 9.50 3.49 -9.49
CA TYR A 256 9.65 2.86 -10.80
C TYR A 256 8.39 3.07 -11.67
N MET A 257 7.23 2.76 -11.14
CA MET A 257 5.95 2.86 -11.86
C MET A 257 5.54 4.30 -12.16
N LEU A 258 5.89 5.25 -11.28
CA LEU A 258 5.63 6.69 -11.50
C LEU A 258 6.70 7.36 -12.38
N GLY A 259 7.77 6.68 -12.74
CA GLY A 259 8.89 7.25 -13.47
C GLY A 259 9.73 8.23 -12.65
N PHE A 260 9.80 8.04 -11.32
CA PHE A 260 10.64 8.83 -10.41
C PHE A 260 11.96 8.11 -10.14
N LYS A 261 13.01 8.86 -9.91
CA LYS A 261 14.27 8.30 -9.42
C LYS A 261 14.15 8.04 -7.92
N ASN A 262 14.50 6.83 -7.52
CA ASN A 262 14.68 6.44 -6.13
C ASN A 262 16.19 6.31 -5.86
N ASN A 263 16.71 7.05 -4.89
CA ASN A 263 18.11 6.98 -4.51
C ASN A 263 18.36 5.97 -3.37
N PHE A 264 17.30 5.47 -2.73
CA PHE A 264 17.40 4.49 -1.66
C PHE A 264 17.56 3.07 -2.24
N ASP A 265 18.72 2.48 -2.03
CA ASP A 265 19.04 1.08 -2.41
C ASP A 265 18.77 0.14 -1.24
N HIS A 266 17.54 -0.41 -1.19
CA HIS A 266 17.13 -1.34 -0.15
C HIS A 266 17.92 -2.66 -0.19
N ASN A 267 18.40 -3.13 -1.36
CA ASN A 267 19.16 -4.37 -1.47
C ASN A 267 20.52 -4.26 -0.76
N ARG A 268 21.17 -3.10 -0.92
CA ARG A 268 22.38 -2.79 -0.17
C ARG A 268 22.07 -2.63 1.32
N PHE A 269 21.01 -1.90 1.66
CA PHE A 269 20.65 -1.56 3.03
C PHE A 269 20.36 -2.81 3.89
N LEU A 270 19.64 -3.79 3.33
CA LEU A 270 19.33 -5.07 3.99
C LEU A 270 20.57 -5.84 4.47
N ARG A 271 21.75 -5.62 3.85
CA ARG A 271 22.99 -6.32 4.22
C ARG A 271 23.64 -5.80 5.49
N PHE A 272 23.18 -4.66 6.01
CA PHE A 272 23.78 -3.98 7.16
C PHE A 272 22.87 -3.96 8.39
N PHE A 273 21.88 -4.82 8.43
CA PHE A 273 21.08 -5.07 9.62
C PHE A 273 21.76 -6.08 10.55
N ARG A 274 21.62 -5.85 11.85
CA ARG A 274 22.06 -6.73 12.90
C ARG A 274 21.15 -6.63 14.10
N VAL A 275 20.88 -7.74 14.79
CA VAL A 275 20.12 -7.75 16.03
C VAL A 275 21.09 -7.60 17.19
N ILE A 276 20.86 -6.56 18.02
CA ILE A 276 21.71 -6.27 19.17
C ILE A 276 20.78 -5.97 20.36
N LYS A 277 21.21 -6.27 21.58
CA LYS A 277 20.51 -5.88 22.80
C LYS A 277 20.75 -4.40 23.08
N ASP A 278 19.68 -3.66 23.28
CA ASP A 278 19.77 -2.27 23.72
C ASP A 278 20.09 -2.16 25.22
N GLU A 279 20.13 -0.93 25.73
CA GLU A 279 20.39 -0.61 27.12
C GLU A 279 19.39 -1.21 28.12
N ASN A 280 18.20 -1.61 27.66
CA ASN A 280 17.16 -2.26 28.43
C ASN A 280 17.23 -3.81 28.33
N GLY A 281 18.17 -4.33 27.55
CA GLY A 281 18.30 -5.75 27.26
C GLY A 281 17.35 -6.26 26.17
N ASP A 282 16.55 -5.41 25.54
CA ASP A 282 15.64 -5.75 24.45
C ASP A 282 16.42 -5.95 23.15
N GLN A 283 16.15 -7.06 22.47
CA GLN A 283 16.69 -7.31 21.13
C GLN A 283 16.03 -6.38 20.11
N ARG A 284 16.86 -5.63 19.36
CA ARG A 284 16.43 -4.66 18.35
C ARG A 284 17.24 -4.81 17.08
N ILE A 285 16.62 -4.44 15.95
CA ILE A 285 17.34 -4.31 14.68
C ILE A 285 18.15 -3.02 14.71
N CYS A 286 19.47 -3.15 14.62
CA CYS A 286 20.41 -2.05 14.51
C CYS A 286 20.99 -1.98 13.09
N ILE A 287 21.36 -0.78 12.67
CA ILE A 287 21.88 -0.50 11.33
C ILE A 287 23.35 -0.11 11.46
N ARG A 288 24.16 -0.48 10.48
CA ARG A 288 25.54 -0.06 10.43
C ARG A 288 25.66 1.48 10.38
N ASP A 289 26.54 2.08 11.17
CA ASP A 289 26.80 3.52 11.28
C ASP A 289 26.92 4.24 9.93
N LYS A 290 27.66 3.67 9.00
CA LYS A 290 27.89 4.23 7.65
C LYS A 290 26.62 4.29 6.78
N GLU A 291 25.52 3.67 7.17
CA GLU A 291 24.24 3.69 6.46
C GLU A 291 23.28 4.78 7.01
N ALA A 292 23.73 5.63 7.93
CA ALA A 292 22.91 6.70 8.49
C ALA A 292 22.42 7.70 7.43
N ASP A 293 23.31 8.13 6.52
CA ASP A 293 22.92 9.00 5.38
C ASP A 293 21.94 8.31 4.44
N HIS A 294 22.14 7.01 4.21
CA HIS A 294 21.25 6.22 3.37
C HIS A 294 19.85 6.05 3.98
N LEU A 295 19.76 6.04 5.32
CA LEU A 295 18.50 6.07 6.03
C LEU A 295 17.76 7.41 5.82
N TYR A 296 18.46 8.55 5.81
CA TYR A 296 17.85 9.83 5.45
C TYR A 296 17.35 9.85 4.00
N GLU A 297 18.07 9.24 3.06
CA GLU A 297 17.60 9.08 1.67
C GLU A 297 16.29 8.27 1.60
N MET A 298 16.11 7.26 2.45
CA MET A 298 14.85 6.51 2.56
C MET A 298 13.68 7.42 2.95
N PHE A 299 13.82 8.24 3.99
CA PHE A 299 12.78 9.17 4.43
C PHE A 299 12.56 10.30 3.43
N HIS A 300 13.62 10.72 2.74
CA HIS A 300 13.51 11.69 1.64
C HIS A 300 12.73 11.13 0.45
N ALA A 301 12.94 9.87 0.09
CA ALA A 301 12.15 9.18 -0.93
C ALA A 301 10.66 9.17 -0.57
N ARG A 302 10.31 8.84 0.69
CA ARG A 302 8.94 8.94 1.21
C ARG A 302 8.35 10.35 1.01
N LYS A 303 9.03 11.37 1.49
CA LYS A 303 8.58 12.76 1.35
C LYS A 303 8.38 13.15 -0.10
N SER A 304 9.29 12.73 -0.99
CA SER A 304 9.22 13.01 -2.42
C SER A 304 7.98 12.36 -3.06
N LEU A 305 7.71 11.10 -2.79
CA LEU A 305 6.53 10.37 -3.28
C LEU A 305 5.23 11.00 -2.76
N HIS A 306 5.16 11.33 -1.46
CA HIS A 306 3.99 11.99 -0.89
C HIS A 306 3.72 13.35 -1.54
N SER A 307 4.73 14.22 -1.64
CA SER A 307 4.55 15.58 -2.13
C SER A 307 4.24 15.64 -3.64
N ARG A 308 4.88 14.76 -4.43
CA ARG A 308 4.78 14.79 -5.90
C ARG A 308 3.62 13.97 -6.44
N ALA A 309 3.27 12.84 -5.81
CA ALA A 309 2.24 11.92 -6.29
C ALA A 309 1.05 11.78 -5.34
N TYR A 310 1.23 11.21 -4.15
CA TYR A 310 0.11 10.81 -3.29
C TYR A 310 -0.74 12.00 -2.84
N LYS A 311 -0.11 13.14 -2.55
CA LYS A 311 -0.78 14.38 -2.12
C LYS A 311 -0.76 15.46 -3.21
N HIS A 312 -0.59 15.07 -4.49
CA HIS A 312 -0.69 16.01 -5.61
C HIS A 312 -2.10 16.62 -5.67
N ALA A 313 -2.22 17.92 -5.98
CA ALA A 313 -3.52 18.60 -5.94
C ALA A 313 -4.55 17.99 -6.89
N VAL A 314 -4.13 17.57 -8.10
CA VAL A 314 -5.02 16.93 -9.06
C VAL A 314 -5.43 15.53 -8.60
N THR A 315 -4.53 14.77 -7.98
CA THR A 315 -4.88 13.48 -7.35
C THR A 315 -5.97 13.68 -6.31
N GLN A 316 -5.83 14.68 -5.43
CA GLN A 316 -6.83 14.97 -4.42
C GLN A 316 -8.17 15.46 -5.00
N ALA A 317 -8.15 16.19 -6.12
CA ALA A 317 -9.37 16.56 -6.82
C ALA A 317 -10.14 15.31 -7.30
N VAL A 318 -9.44 14.35 -7.90
CA VAL A 318 -10.02 13.08 -8.33
C VAL A 318 -10.50 12.26 -7.13
N GLU A 319 -9.69 12.15 -6.06
CA GLU A 319 -10.10 11.46 -4.83
C GLU A 319 -11.40 12.01 -4.25
N ASN A 320 -11.56 13.35 -4.19
CA ASN A 320 -12.78 13.98 -3.69
C ASN A 320 -13.99 13.65 -4.57
N MET A 321 -13.82 13.60 -5.89
CA MET A 321 -14.88 13.20 -6.81
C MET A 321 -15.26 11.73 -6.65
N ILE A 322 -14.28 10.84 -6.47
CA ILE A 322 -14.50 9.42 -6.18
C ILE A 322 -15.27 9.26 -4.87
N VAL A 323 -14.87 9.96 -3.81
CA VAL A 323 -15.57 9.92 -2.52
C VAL A 323 -17.00 10.37 -2.64
N ASP A 324 -17.26 11.49 -3.34
CA ASP A 324 -18.62 11.97 -3.57
C ASP A 324 -19.47 10.94 -4.35
N ALA A 325 -18.90 10.26 -5.34
CA ALA A 325 -19.58 9.19 -6.08
C ALA A 325 -19.89 7.97 -5.20
N LEU A 326 -18.93 7.55 -4.35
CA LEU A 326 -19.14 6.45 -3.41
C LEU A 326 -20.18 6.78 -2.33
N ILE A 327 -20.26 8.03 -1.87
CA ILE A 327 -21.30 8.48 -0.92
C ILE A 327 -22.70 8.38 -1.55
N ILE A 328 -22.83 8.71 -2.84
CA ILE A 328 -24.11 8.54 -3.56
C ILE A 328 -24.44 7.05 -3.67
N ALA A 329 -23.47 6.22 -4.05
CA ALA A 329 -23.66 4.78 -4.17
C ALA A 329 -24.01 4.11 -2.84
N ASP A 330 -23.40 4.55 -1.74
CA ASP A 330 -23.68 4.03 -0.39
C ASP A 330 -25.11 4.36 0.11
N LYS A 331 -25.74 5.41 -0.42
CA LYS A 331 -27.12 5.80 -0.10
C LYS A 331 -28.17 5.10 -0.97
N CYS A 332 -27.77 4.51 -2.09
CA CYS A 332 -28.69 3.83 -2.99
C CYS A 332 -29.08 2.46 -2.41
N GLU A 333 -30.38 2.26 -2.17
CA GLU A 333 -30.90 1.05 -1.51
C GLU A 333 -30.64 -0.23 -2.30
N THR A 334 -30.59 -0.15 -3.62
CA THR A 334 -30.34 -1.31 -4.50
C THR A 334 -28.85 -1.60 -4.72
N PHE A 335 -27.97 -0.64 -4.38
CA PHE A 335 -26.54 -0.78 -4.56
C PHE A 335 -25.87 -1.42 -3.33
N THR A 336 -26.08 -2.73 -3.18
CA THR A 336 -25.62 -3.51 -2.02
C THR A 336 -24.71 -4.67 -2.43
N PHE A 337 -24.04 -5.24 -1.43
CA PHE A 337 -23.17 -6.42 -1.54
C PHE A 337 -23.69 -7.51 -0.61
N LEU A 338 -23.86 -8.72 -1.13
CA LEU A 338 -24.34 -9.82 -0.31
C LEU A 338 -23.25 -10.26 0.66
N GLY A 339 -23.52 -10.12 1.95
CA GLY A 339 -22.69 -10.55 3.05
C GLY A 339 -23.06 -11.92 3.59
N LYS A 340 -22.71 -12.17 4.85
CA LYS A 340 -23.02 -13.41 5.57
C LYS A 340 -24.54 -13.64 5.57
N ASN A 341 -24.93 -14.90 5.33
CA ASN A 341 -26.34 -15.35 5.23
C ASN A 341 -27.12 -14.62 4.11
N ASN A 342 -26.45 -14.23 3.04
CA ASN A 342 -27.04 -13.51 1.90
C ASN A 342 -27.73 -12.18 2.29
N LYS A 343 -27.34 -11.57 3.42
CA LYS A 343 -27.85 -10.24 3.78
C LYS A 343 -27.23 -9.18 2.90
N PRO A 344 -28.02 -8.28 2.28
CA PRO A 344 -27.48 -7.13 1.57
C PRO A 344 -26.78 -6.17 2.55
N ARG A 345 -25.66 -5.60 2.13
CA ARG A 345 -24.84 -4.64 2.88
C ARG A 345 -24.56 -3.43 2.02
N HIS A 346 -24.79 -2.24 2.54
CA HIS A 346 -24.29 -1.01 1.94
C HIS A 346 -22.77 -0.92 2.09
N LEU A 347 -22.11 -0.06 1.33
CA LEU A 347 -20.64 0.07 1.35
C LEU A 347 -20.09 0.27 2.77
N ARG A 348 -20.74 1.16 3.56
CA ARG A 348 -20.37 1.42 4.94
C ARG A 348 -20.51 0.21 5.87
N GLU A 349 -21.38 -0.72 5.55
CA GLU A 349 -21.67 -1.90 6.37
C GLU A 349 -20.76 -3.09 6.04
N CYS A 350 -20.15 -3.08 4.85
CA CYS A 350 -19.26 -4.15 4.41
C CYS A 350 -18.03 -4.29 5.32
N ILE A 351 -17.57 -3.20 5.96
CA ILE A 351 -16.41 -3.23 6.87
C ILE A 351 -16.59 -4.17 8.06
N GLY A 352 -17.82 -4.49 8.45
CA GLY A 352 -18.14 -5.45 9.52
C GLY A 352 -18.46 -6.87 9.03
N ASP A 353 -18.33 -7.15 7.73
CA ASP A 353 -18.74 -8.43 7.14
C ASP A 353 -17.75 -8.84 6.02
N MET A 354 -16.77 -9.70 6.34
CA MET A 354 -15.72 -10.09 5.40
C MET A 354 -16.25 -10.81 4.15
N VAL A 355 -17.45 -11.43 4.20
CA VAL A 355 -18.11 -12.01 3.02
C VAL A 355 -18.55 -10.93 2.03
N ALA A 356 -19.01 -9.78 2.53
CA ALA A 356 -19.32 -8.63 1.70
C ALA A 356 -18.04 -7.86 1.33
N TYR A 357 -17.15 -7.64 2.31
CA TYR A 357 -15.94 -6.84 2.15
C TYR A 357 -15.01 -7.36 1.06
N LYS A 358 -14.82 -8.69 0.94
CA LYS A 358 -14.02 -9.29 -0.12
C LYS A 358 -14.52 -9.02 -1.55
N LYS A 359 -15.73 -8.50 -1.71
CA LYS A 359 -16.31 -8.12 -3.01
C LYS A 359 -16.05 -6.66 -3.36
N LEU A 360 -15.41 -5.90 -2.45
CA LEU A 360 -15.09 -4.50 -2.65
C LEU A 360 -13.69 -4.35 -3.22
N ASP A 361 -13.60 -3.89 -4.45
CA ASP A 361 -12.37 -3.49 -5.14
C ASP A 361 -12.66 -2.31 -6.07
N ASP A 362 -11.68 -1.88 -6.87
CA ASP A 362 -11.80 -0.70 -7.73
C ASP A 362 -12.81 -0.90 -8.88
N THR A 363 -13.25 -2.15 -9.16
CA THR A 363 -14.30 -2.42 -10.15
C THR A 363 -15.67 -1.88 -9.74
N ILE A 364 -15.80 -1.39 -8.51
CA ILE A 364 -16.98 -0.65 -8.06
C ILE A 364 -17.31 0.53 -8.99
N PHE A 365 -16.31 1.14 -9.62
CA PHE A 365 -16.52 2.17 -10.63
C PHE A 365 -17.30 1.66 -11.82
N GLN A 366 -16.89 0.51 -12.38
CA GLN A 366 -17.57 -0.12 -13.50
C GLN A 366 -19.00 -0.52 -13.11
N ARG A 367 -19.17 -1.05 -11.89
CA ARG A 367 -20.49 -1.41 -11.38
C ARG A 367 -21.42 -0.19 -11.30
N ILE A 368 -20.94 0.98 -10.84
CA ILE A 368 -21.69 2.23 -10.82
C ILE A 368 -22.00 2.69 -12.24
N MET A 369 -21.01 2.69 -13.13
CA MET A 369 -21.16 3.16 -14.52
C MET A 369 -22.16 2.34 -15.32
N TRP A 370 -22.21 1.03 -15.12
CA TRP A 370 -23.10 0.12 -15.83
C TRP A 370 -24.48 -0.04 -15.18
N SER A 371 -24.67 0.51 -13.99
CA SER A 371 -25.97 0.48 -13.33
C SER A 371 -26.97 1.37 -14.07
N THR A 372 -28.21 0.88 -14.16
CA THR A 372 -29.36 1.61 -14.71
C THR A 372 -30.19 2.31 -13.63
N GLU A 373 -29.81 2.15 -12.35
CA GLU A 373 -30.52 2.74 -11.22
C GLU A 373 -30.52 4.27 -11.30
N PRO A 374 -31.69 4.93 -11.28
CA PRO A 374 -31.79 6.39 -11.37
C PRO A 374 -31.04 7.10 -10.23
N GLU A 375 -31.04 6.54 -9.03
CA GLU A 375 -30.39 7.08 -7.83
C GLU A 375 -28.86 7.19 -8.00
N LEU A 376 -28.28 6.38 -8.89
CA LEU A 376 -26.84 6.40 -9.19
C LEU A 376 -26.46 7.41 -10.30
N GLN A 377 -27.42 8.15 -10.88
CA GLN A 377 -27.11 9.08 -11.97
C GLN A 377 -26.05 10.11 -11.55
N GLY A 378 -26.17 10.70 -10.36
CA GLY A 378 -25.17 11.65 -9.87
C GLY A 378 -23.78 11.05 -9.69
N ALA A 379 -23.70 9.76 -9.32
CA ALA A 379 -22.41 9.05 -9.23
C ALA A 379 -21.82 8.78 -10.63
N ARG A 380 -22.64 8.36 -11.59
CA ARG A 380 -22.24 8.21 -13.00
C ARG A 380 -21.73 9.52 -13.60
N ASP A 381 -22.43 10.62 -13.34
CA ASP A 381 -22.03 11.95 -13.84
C ASP A 381 -20.65 12.37 -13.28
N LEU A 382 -20.37 12.08 -12.00
CA LEU A 382 -19.06 12.35 -11.40
C LEU A 382 -17.96 11.51 -12.04
N ILE A 383 -18.20 10.22 -12.30
CA ILE A 383 -17.25 9.33 -12.95
C ILE A 383 -16.99 9.79 -14.40
N ASP A 384 -18.04 10.14 -15.15
CA ASP A 384 -17.94 10.70 -16.51
C ASP A 384 -17.10 11.98 -16.52
N ARG A 385 -17.31 12.88 -15.56
CA ARG A 385 -16.50 14.09 -15.40
C ARG A 385 -15.03 13.77 -15.13
N ILE A 386 -14.73 12.74 -14.29
CA ILE A 386 -13.33 12.31 -14.08
C ILE A 386 -12.71 11.85 -15.39
N GLN A 387 -13.40 11.03 -16.18
CA GLN A 387 -12.93 10.53 -17.47
C GLN A 387 -12.73 11.67 -18.50
N LYS A 388 -13.58 12.68 -18.49
CA LYS A 388 -13.49 13.89 -19.33
C LYS A 388 -12.55 14.96 -18.78
N ARG A 389 -11.88 14.69 -17.63
CA ARG A 389 -10.99 15.64 -16.92
C ARG A 389 -11.67 16.96 -16.51
N GLN A 390 -12.97 16.93 -16.30
CA GLN A 390 -13.76 18.04 -15.74
C GLN A 390 -13.71 17.99 -14.22
N LEU A 391 -12.50 18.13 -13.69
CA LEU A 391 -12.20 17.90 -12.28
C LEU A 391 -12.58 19.09 -11.41
N TYR A 392 -12.77 18.83 -10.12
CA TYR A 392 -12.87 19.87 -9.09
C TYR A 392 -11.63 20.76 -9.16
N LYS A 393 -11.82 22.07 -8.99
CA LYS A 393 -10.74 23.05 -9.10
C LYS A 393 -10.18 23.40 -7.74
N CYS A 394 -8.88 23.18 -7.53
CA CYS A 394 -8.19 23.67 -6.34
C CYS A 394 -8.17 25.21 -6.37
N VAL A 395 -8.84 25.85 -5.42
CA VAL A 395 -8.95 27.31 -5.35
C VAL A 395 -7.89 27.93 -4.45
N GLY A 396 -7.28 27.14 -3.55
CA GLY A 396 -6.18 27.60 -2.71
C GLY A 396 -5.73 26.54 -1.71
N SER A 397 -4.60 26.80 -1.10
CA SER A 397 -4.05 26.02 0.00
C SER A 397 -3.44 26.92 1.07
N THR A 398 -3.33 26.39 2.29
CA THR A 398 -2.63 27.07 3.39
C THR A 398 -1.97 26.05 4.30
N HIS A 399 -0.81 26.39 4.85
CA HIS A 399 -0.20 25.62 5.92
C HIS A 399 -0.99 25.80 7.23
N LEU A 400 -1.16 24.71 7.96
CA LEU A 400 -1.74 24.71 9.30
C LEU A 400 -0.61 24.75 10.33
N ASN A 401 -0.82 25.43 11.46
CA ASN A 401 0.12 25.42 12.57
C ASN A 401 0.24 24.00 13.15
N GLU A 402 1.37 23.70 13.79
CA GLU A 402 1.81 22.34 14.18
C GLU A 402 0.81 21.54 15.03
N GLU A 403 -0.08 22.21 15.78
CA GLU A 403 -1.09 21.56 16.63
C GLU A 403 -2.43 21.22 15.93
N GLY A 404 -2.56 21.51 14.64
CA GLY A 404 -3.84 21.52 13.92
C GLY A 404 -4.31 20.18 13.38
N GLY A 405 -4.54 19.18 14.21
CA GLY A 405 -5.37 18.01 13.89
C GLY A 405 -6.83 18.36 13.65
N MET A 406 -7.18 18.94 12.49
CA MET A 406 -8.56 19.30 12.17
C MET A 406 -9.44 18.07 11.98
N LYS A 407 -10.40 17.83 12.89
CA LYS A 407 -11.39 16.74 12.82
C LYS A 407 -12.40 16.98 11.67
N VAL A 408 -13.07 15.92 11.21
CA VAL A 408 -14.09 16.02 10.13
C VAL A 408 -15.17 17.08 10.43
N LEU A 409 -15.58 17.21 11.70
CA LEU A 409 -16.53 18.25 12.14
C LEU A 409 -16.00 19.67 11.96
N GLU A 410 -14.70 19.87 12.13
CA GLU A 410 -14.06 21.17 11.94
C GLU A 410 -13.93 21.52 10.46
N GLN A 411 -13.75 20.50 9.58
CA GLN A 411 -13.74 20.72 8.13
C GLN A 411 -15.07 21.30 7.63
N LYS A 412 -16.21 20.81 8.12
CA LYS A 412 -17.52 21.38 7.79
C LYS A 412 -17.65 22.83 8.22
N LYS A 413 -17.22 23.16 9.43
CA LYS A 413 -17.22 24.55 9.94
C LYS A 413 -16.38 25.48 9.07
N VAL A 414 -15.19 25.06 8.67
CA VAL A 414 -14.32 25.85 7.76
C VAL A 414 -15.01 26.09 6.41
N ILE A 415 -15.60 25.07 5.83
CA ILE A 415 -16.34 25.19 4.56
C ILE A 415 -17.51 26.18 4.72
N GLU A 416 -18.28 26.09 5.81
CA GLU A 416 -19.39 26.99 6.11
C GLU A 416 -18.91 28.44 6.32
N GLN A 417 -17.79 28.64 7.01
CA GLN A 417 -17.19 29.96 7.21
C GLN A 417 -16.76 30.59 5.90
N ILE A 418 -16.08 29.82 5.03
CA ILE A 418 -15.64 30.29 3.71
C ILE A 418 -16.85 30.64 2.85
N ALA A 419 -17.89 29.78 2.82
CA ALA A 419 -19.08 30.00 2.01
C ALA A 419 -19.87 31.26 2.44
N LYS A 420 -19.83 31.65 3.72
CA LYS A 420 -20.50 32.87 4.23
C LYS A 420 -19.81 34.17 3.80
N LEU A 421 -18.60 34.12 3.25
CA LEU A 421 -17.86 35.32 2.85
C LEU A 421 -18.23 35.84 1.46
N ASP A 422 -19.09 35.12 0.73
CA ASP A 422 -19.55 35.51 -0.62
C ASP A 422 -20.93 34.90 -0.89
N ASP A 423 -21.91 35.72 -1.28
CA ASP A 423 -23.32 35.32 -1.46
C ASP A 423 -23.55 34.35 -2.62
N GLU A 424 -22.62 34.26 -3.59
CA GLU A 424 -22.68 33.29 -4.68
C GLU A 424 -22.25 31.90 -4.26
N LEU A 425 -21.67 31.74 -3.05
CA LEU A 425 -21.16 30.47 -2.55
C LEU A 425 -22.18 29.75 -1.68
N LYS A 426 -22.20 28.42 -1.86
CA LYS A 426 -22.90 27.51 -0.96
C LYS A 426 -21.91 26.48 -0.42
N PRO A 427 -22.06 25.99 0.83
CA PRO A 427 -21.17 24.98 1.39
C PRO A 427 -21.01 23.73 0.52
N GLU A 428 -22.09 23.28 -0.13
CA GLU A 428 -22.08 22.12 -1.03
C GLU A 428 -21.27 22.32 -2.33
N PHE A 429 -20.90 23.56 -2.66
CA PHE A 429 -20.01 23.85 -3.81
C PHE A 429 -18.53 23.67 -3.49
N LEU A 430 -18.20 23.51 -2.22
CA LEU A 430 -16.83 23.42 -1.73
C LEU A 430 -16.56 22.03 -1.14
N THR A 431 -15.30 21.63 -1.18
CA THR A 431 -14.79 20.50 -0.39
C THR A 431 -13.37 20.81 0.05
N LEU A 432 -12.99 20.23 1.19
CA LEU A 432 -11.69 20.43 1.82
C LEU A 432 -10.92 19.11 1.84
N SER A 433 -9.65 19.16 1.44
CA SER A 433 -8.71 18.07 1.64
C SER A 433 -7.62 18.47 2.59
N ARG A 434 -7.40 17.66 3.62
CA ARG A 434 -6.23 17.75 4.47
C ARG A 434 -5.04 17.10 3.78
N VAL A 435 -3.89 17.73 3.84
CA VAL A 435 -2.62 17.20 3.40
C VAL A 435 -1.73 17.05 4.64
N HIS A 436 -1.47 15.82 4.99
CA HIS A 436 -0.51 15.49 6.02
C HIS A 436 0.46 14.44 5.49
N TYR A 437 1.73 14.66 5.67
CA TYR A 437 2.78 13.66 5.52
C TYR A 437 4.00 14.07 6.33
N ASP A 438 4.74 13.08 6.80
CA ASP A 438 5.90 13.24 7.66
C ASP A 438 6.99 12.22 7.29
N TYR A 439 8.05 12.23 8.06
CA TYR A 439 9.10 11.22 8.02
C TYR A 439 8.77 10.02 8.93
N CYS A 440 7.49 9.70 9.13
CA CYS A 440 6.93 8.61 9.94
C CYS A 440 6.93 8.84 11.47
N MET A 441 7.60 9.87 11.98
CA MET A 441 7.72 10.18 13.41
C MET A 441 7.18 11.57 13.74
N GLN A 442 6.12 11.99 13.05
CA GLN A 442 5.55 13.34 13.15
C GLN A 442 6.61 14.42 12.86
N ASN A 443 6.83 15.35 13.77
CA ASN A 443 7.84 16.41 13.59
C ASN A 443 9.21 16.03 14.22
N GLU A 444 9.40 14.80 14.66
CA GLU A 444 10.67 14.31 15.18
C GLU A 444 11.54 13.72 14.07
N ASP A 445 12.85 13.80 14.28
CA ASP A 445 13.82 13.16 13.39
C ASP A 445 13.77 11.64 13.56
N PRO A 446 13.34 10.87 12.55
CA PRO A 446 13.18 9.43 12.66
C PRO A 446 14.51 8.68 12.86
N VAL A 447 15.63 9.29 12.48
CA VAL A 447 16.95 8.66 12.63
C VAL A 447 17.35 8.60 14.12
N LYS A 448 16.86 9.51 14.96
CA LYS A 448 17.04 9.46 16.42
C LYS A 448 16.36 8.25 17.08
N HIS A 449 15.32 7.70 16.47
CA HIS A 449 14.63 6.51 16.95
C HIS A 449 15.26 5.20 16.43
N THR A 450 16.30 5.33 15.59
CA THR A 450 17.02 4.19 15.04
C THR A 450 18.26 3.92 15.88
N ARG A 451 18.62 2.64 15.98
CA ARG A 451 19.83 2.20 16.66
C ARG A 451 20.88 1.78 15.64
N PHE A 452 22.13 2.04 15.97
CA PHE A 452 23.26 1.80 15.09
C PHE A 452 24.31 0.90 15.76
N TYR A 453 25.28 0.43 14.98
CA TYR A 453 26.46 -0.26 15.46
C TYR A 453 27.71 0.13 14.63
N LEU A 454 28.88 0.08 15.25
CA LEU A 454 30.16 0.35 14.60
C LEU A 454 30.77 -0.93 14.02
N LYS A 455 31.68 -0.77 13.06
CA LYS A 455 32.42 -1.90 12.47
C LYS A 455 33.25 -2.65 13.51
N ASP A 456 33.90 -1.91 14.36
CA ASP A 456 34.84 -2.42 15.32
C ASP A 456 34.20 -2.86 16.64
N SER A 457 32.90 -2.48 16.84
CA SER A 457 32.05 -2.89 17.97
C SER A 457 30.69 -3.40 17.48
N PRO A 458 30.64 -4.52 16.74
CA PRO A 458 29.41 -4.95 16.06
C PRO A 458 28.33 -5.50 17.00
N ASN A 459 28.59 -5.63 18.28
CA ASN A 459 27.66 -6.12 19.30
C ASN A 459 27.22 -5.02 20.27
N GLU A 460 27.62 -3.77 20.03
CA GLU A 460 27.24 -2.62 20.84
C GLU A 460 26.17 -1.81 20.11
N CYS A 461 25.04 -1.59 20.83
CA CYS A 461 23.95 -0.76 20.35
C CYS A 461 24.25 0.71 20.69
N ILE A 462 24.29 1.58 19.69
CA ILE A 462 24.58 3.00 19.85
C ILE A 462 23.47 3.87 19.25
N GLU A 463 23.34 5.09 19.76
CA GLU A 463 22.50 6.14 19.20
C GLU A 463 23.33 7.09 18.33
N LEU A 464 22.68 7.69 17.32
CA LEU A 464 23.32 8.76 16.56
C LEU A 464 23.34 10.04 17.41
N CYS A 465 24.53 10.57 17.67
CA CYS A 465 24.68 11.85 18.34
C CYS A 465 24.20 12.98 17.42
N SER A 466 23.38 13.88 17.96
CA SER A 466 22.79 15.01 17.20
C SER A 466 23.84 15.94 16.58
N GLU A 467 25.05 15.98 17.14
CA GLU A 467 26.17 16.78 16.62
C GLU A 467 26.89 16.12 15.44
N GLN A 468 26.67 14.82 15.21
CA GLN A 468 27.28 14.02 14.15
C GLN A 468 26.33 13.73 12.98
N GLY A 469 25.09 14.22 13.06
CA GLY A 469 24.11 14.08 11.98
C GLY A 469 24.45 14.92 10.75
N PRO A 470 23.82 14.66 9.60
CA PRO A 470 24.01 15.46 8.39
C PRO A 470 23.74 16.93 8.66
N HIS A 471 24.66 17.80 8.28
CA HIS A 471 24.53 19.26 8.47
C HIS A 471 23.38 19.88 7.67
N MET A 472 22.78 19.15 6.72
CA MET A 472 21.69 19.60 5.83
C MET A 472 20.37 18.87 6.11
N LEU A 473 19.88 18.94 7.34
CA LEU A 473 18.57 18.39 7.70
C LEU A 473 17.43 19.37 7.40
N PRO A 474 16.23 18.86 7.06
CA PRO A 474 15.06 19.70 6.93
C PRO A 474 14.73 20.37 8.29
N LYS A 475 14.27 21.62 8.22
CA LYS A 475 13.85 22.36 9.44
C LYS A 475 12.62 21.71 10.11
N HIS A 476 11.76 21.06 9.33
CA HIS A 476 10.53 20.41 9.77
C HIS A 476 10.44 19.04 9.12
N PHE A 477 10.11 18.03 9.91
CA PHE A 477 9.97 16.63 9.47
C PHE A 477 8.53 16.26 9.07
N GLN A 478 7.58 17.21 9.21
CA GLN A 478 6.19 17.03 8.79
C GLN A 478 5.67 18.20 7.98
N VAL A 479 4.65 17.93 7.18
CA VAL A 479 3.87 18.94 6.45
C VAL A 479 2.40 18.77 6.82
N ASN A 480 1.81 19.87 7.36
CA ASN A 480 0.40 19.98 7.62
C ASN A 480 -0.17 21.15 6.81
N MET A 481 -1.08 20.86 5.89
CA MET A 481 -1.76 21.89 5.11
C MET A 481 -3.19 21.47 4.78
N MET A 482 -4.01 22.42 4.40
CA MET A 482 -5.31 22.15 3.79
C MET A 482 -5.42 22.76 2.41
N ARG A 483 -6.27 22.16 1.59
CA ARG A 483 -6.63 22.63 0.25
C ARG A 483 -8.14 22.69 0.13
N ILE A 484 -8.62 23.78 -0.46
CA ILE A 484 -10.04 23.95 -0.80
C ILE A 484 -10.23 23.73 -2.29
N PHE A 485 -11.29 22.99 -2.61
CA PHE A 485 -11.68 22.70 -3.99
C PHE A 485 -13.09 23.20 -4.24
N CYS A 486 -13.32 23.80 -5.42
CA CYS A 486 -14.64 24.12 -5.95
C CYS A 486 -15.14 22.94 -6.79
N LYS A 487 -16.35 22.46 -6.49
CA LYS A 487 -17.02 21.34 -7.19
C LYS A 487 -17.69 21.79 -8.50
N LYS A 488 -17.95 23.10 -8.65
CA LYS A 488 -18.60 23.69 -9.81
C LYS A 488 -17.58 24.09 -10.87
N ASP A 489 -17.91 23.85 -12.12
CA ASP A 489 -17.11 24.28 -13.27
C ASP A 489 -17.68 25.60 -13.86
N ASN A 490 -17.83 26.61 -12.99
CA ASN A 490 -18.29 27.94 -13.33
C ASN A 490 -17.21 28.97 -12.94
N PRO A 491 -16.64 29.73 -13.89
CA PRO A 491 -15.57 30.69 -13.63
C PRO A 491 -15.90 31.73 -12.55
N LYS A 492 -17.16 32.19 -12.46
CA LYS A 492 -17.59 33.14 -11.43
C LYS A 492 -17.54 32.51 -10.04
N ILE A 493 -18.12 31.31 -9.88
CA ILE A 493 -18.12 30.58 -8.61
C ILE A 493 -16.68 30.20 -8.20
N ILE A 494 -15.83 29.78 -9.15
CA ILE A 494 -14.43 29.48 -8.88
C ILE A 494 -13.69 30.72 -8.37
N LYS A 495 -13.91 31.88 -9.00
CA LYS A 495 -13.32 33.17 -8.58
C LYS A 495 -13.81 33.57 -7.18
N ALA A 496 -15.13 33.50 -6.94
CA ALA A 496 -15.72 33.76 -5.63
C ALA A 496 -15.12 32.87 -4.53
N ALA A 497 -15.04 31.54 -4.78
CA ALA A 497 -14.44 30.58 -3.86
C ALA A 497 -12.96 30.90 -3.54
N LYS A 498 -12.19 31.34 -4.55
CA LYS A 498 -10.80 31.73 -4.36
C LYS A 498 -10.68 32.98 -3.49
N THR A 499 -11.45 34.03 -3.78
CA THR A 499 -11.44 35.30 -3.03
C THR A 499 -11.92 35.08 -1.59
N ALA A 500 -12.99 34.30 -1.39
CA ALA A 500 -13.48 33.95 -0.06
C ALA A 500 -12.46 33.17 0.75
N PHE A 501 -11.75 32.21 0.15
CA PHE A 501 -10.71 31.46 0.82
C PHE A 501 -9.50 32.34 1.19
N GLU A 502 -9.06 33.23 0.29
CA GLU A 502 -7.98 34.18 0.56
C GLU A 502 -8.34 35.09 1.76
N LYS A 503 -9.58 35.62 1.78
CA LYS A 503 -10.09 36.42 2.90
C LYS A 503 -10.15 35.62 4.20
N TRP A 504 -10.71 34.40 4.15
CA TRP A 504 -10.77 33.50 5.31
C TRP A 504 -9.37 33.23 5.89
N CYS A 505 -8.35 33.03 5.05
CA CYS A 505 -6.97 32.86 5.50
C CYS A 505 -6.47 34.10 6.26
N VAL A 506 -6.68 35.31 5.71
CA VAL A 506 -6.28 36.57 6.37
C VAL A 506 -6.97 36.72 7.71
N ASP A 507 -8.28 36.50 7.78
CA ASP A 507 -9.10 36.65 9.01
C ASP A 507 -8.66 35.65 10.11
N ASN A 508 -8.02 34.53 9.74
CA ASN A 508 -7.50 33.51 10.67
C ASN A 508 -5.96 33.56 10.85
N GLY A 509 -5.29 34.62 10.42
CA GLY A 509 -3.83 34.75 10.55
C GLY A 509 -3.02 33.76 9.71
N LEU A 510 -3.63 33.17 8.68
CA LEU A 510 -3.01 32.22 7.78
C LEU A 510 -2.60 32.89 6.45
N LYS A 511 -1.68 32.26 5.73
CA LYS A 511 -1.25 32.74 4.40
C LYS A 511 -1.85 31.82 3.33
N SER A 512 -2.68 32.39 2.46
CA SER A 512 -3.15 31.69 1.26
C SER A 512 -2.01 31.53 0.26
N GLU A 513 -1.91 30.33 -0.31
CA GLU A 513 -0.87 29.98 -1.27
C GLU A 513 -1.51 29.48 -2.57
N THR A 514 -0.97 29.92 -3.70
CA THR A 514 -1.41 29.42 -5.00
C THR A 514 -0.64 28.15 -5.35
N VAL A 515 -1.35 27.03 -5.48
CA VAL A 515 -0.75 25.74 -5.85
C VAL A 515 -0.53 25.69 -7.38
N ARG A 516 0.72 25.57 -7.81
CA ARG A 516 1.10 25.24 -9.18
C ARG A 516 2.06 24.06 -9.16
N GLY A 517 1.66 22.93 -9.75
CA GLY A 517 2.55 21.79 -9.94
C GLY A 517 3.18 21.20 -8.68
N GLY A 518 2.50 21.23 -7.52
CA GLY A 518 3.01 20.72 -6.25
C GLY A 518 3.97 21.66 -5.52
N PHE A 519 4.35 22.79 -6.12
CA PHE A 519 5.15 23.84 -5.50
C PHE A 519 4.29 25.06 -5.19
N ILE A 520 4.65 25.73 -4.11
CA ILE A 520 4.01 26.96 -3.66
C ILE A 520 4.83 28.12 -4.18
N PHE A 521 4.20 28.94 -5.02
CA PHE A 521 4.82 30.17 -5.53
C PHE A 521 4.19 31.37 -4.86
N ARG A 522 5.01 32.24 -4.27
CA ARG A 522 4.60 33.57 -3.83
C ARG A 522 4.71 34.53 -5.01
N LYS A 523 3.69 35.38 -5.20
CA LYS A 523 3.91 36.61 -5.98
C LYS A 523 4.89 37.46 -5.18
N SER A 524 6.01 37.83 -5.78
CA SER A 524 6.81 38.96 -5.28
C SER A 524 5.89 40.18 -5.19
N GLN A 525 5.82 40.79 -4.03
CA GLN A 525 5.16 42.08 -3.85
C GLN A 525 5.87 43.15 -4.66
#